data_fbe0201134165def453730a8fc4617df
#
_entry.id   fbe0201134165def453730a8fc4617df
#
_cell.length_a   1.000
_cell.length_b   1.000
_cell.length_c   1.000
_cell.angle_alpha   90.00
_cell.angle_beta   90.00
_cell.angle_gamma   90.00
#
_symmetry.space_group_name_H-M   'P 1'
#
loop_
_entity.id
_entity.type
_entity.pdbx_description
1 polymer ?
#
loop_
_entity_poly.entity_id
_entity_poly.type
_entity_poly.pdbx_seq_one_letter_code
_entity_poly.pdbx_strand_id
1 'polypeptide(L)'
;MNENFLTNRFFKNRPKSYGNFLALIGVLILTPDTMVMRLSNLDRWPLMGWRGVLMGLTLLILWSLFQSSNKEKKISSIYSWQGVVVILAFGINSVTFTLGIQETSVMVVLTAVATMPVFAAFFSVFLMKESQGLAGWATIIFAMVGVVIVVSDGNNAIGHPEGSSLLGAIYGCITASGLALAFTMARKYRELEIIPAAAIGSLLSGIFGFILSAENSIFTAPIWTIVSMGVLILPVSFGLISIAPRYTTSAIVSLIMLLEMVIGPFWVWIAIGEKPSTTMILGAFLVITVIFFHIIRTQFYLKE
;
A
#
# COMPACT_ATOMS: atom_id res chain seq x y z
N MET A 1 7.39 7.78 -24.30
CA MET A 1 6.99 6.50 -24.95
C MET A 1 5.48 6.54 -25.08
N ASN A 2 4.95 6.54 -26.32
CA ASN A 2 3.52 6.77 -26.57
C ASN A 2 2.67 5.74 -25.81
N GLU A 3 1.76 6.20 -24.94
CA GLU A 3 0.72 5.37 -24.28
C GLU A 3 -0.06 4.50 -25.28
N ASN A 4 -0.07 4.90 -26.54
CA ASN A 4 -0.74 4.21 -27.65
C ASN A 4 -0.05 2.93 -28.12
N PHE A 5 1.19 2.63 -27.77
CA PHE A 5 1.90 1.48 -28.37
C PHE A 5 1.54 0.14 -27.69
N LEU A 6 1.44 0.11 -26.36
CA LEU A 6 1.05 -1.10 -25.62
C LEU A 6 -0.48 -1.29 -25.60
N THR A 7 -1.25 -0.19 -25.49
CA THR A 7 -2.72 -0.23 -25.50
C THR A 7 -3.27 -0.63 -26.87
N ASN A 8 -2.64 -0.26 -27.99
CA ASN A 8 -3.18 -0.52 -29.32
C ASN A 8 -3.05 -1.99 -29.77
N ARG A 9 -2.13 -2.79 -29.27
CA ARG A 9 -1.90 -4.13 -29.82
C ARG A 9 -2.61 -5.26 -29.08
N PHE A 10 -2.79 -5.17 -27.75
CA PHE A 10 -3.35 -6.26 -26.94
C PHE A 10 -4.66 -5.93 -26.20
N PHE A 11 -4.91 -4.66 -25.86
CA PHE A 11 -5.99 -4.28 -24.94
C PHE A 11 -7.02 -3.29 -25.51
N LYS A 12 -6.92 -2.89 -26.78
CA LYS A 12 -7.80 -1.90 -27.41
C LYS A 12 -9.29 -2.17 -27.20
N ASN A 13 -9.69 -3.44 -27.09
CA ASN A 13 -11.09 -3.87 -26.89
C ASN A 13 -11.39 -4.35 -25.46
N ARG A 14 -10.43 -4.29 -24.51
CA ARG A 14 -10.60 -4.80 -23.14
C ARG A 14 -9.90 -3.91 -22.10
N PRO A 15 -10.37 -2.67 -21.86
CA PRO A 15 -9.72 -1.74 -20.92
C PRO A 15 -9.66 -2.28 -19.48
N LYS A 16 -10.69 -3.04 -19.04
CA LYS A 16 -10.70 -3.66 -17.69
C LYS A 16 -9.55 -4.66 -17.51
N SER A 17 -9.25 -5.48 -18.55
CA SER A 17 -8.12 -6.43 -18.48
C SER A 17 -6.78 -5.71 -18.40
N TYR A 18 -6.64 -4.54 -19.02
CA TYR A 18 -5.44 -3.71 -18.92
C TYR A 18 -5.25 -3.17 -17.48
N GLY A 19 -6.32 -2.65 -16.85
CA GLY A 19 -6.26 -2.20 -15.47
C GLY A 19 -5.89 -3.33 -14.50
N ASN A 20 -6.47 -4.52 -14.68
CA ASN A 20 -6.14 -5.69 -13.88
C ASN A 20 -4.68 -6.11 -14.05
N PHE A 21 -4.16 -6.06 -15.27
CA PHE A 21 -2.76 -6.37 -15.56
C PHE A 21 -1.79 -5.37 -14.93
N LEU A 22 -2.09 -4.06 -15.00
CA LEU A 22 -1.30 -3.02 -14.33
C LEU A 22 -1.27 -3.22 -12.82
N ALA A 23 -2.44 -3.48 -12.21
CA ALA A 23 -2.52 -3.76 -10.77
C ALA A 23 -1.72 -5.01 -10.39
N LEU A 24 -1.84 -6.10 -11.15
CA LEU A 24 -1.14 -7.35 -10.88
C LEU A 24 0.38 -7.17 -10.95
N ILE A 25 0.89 -6.56 -12.01
CA ILE A 25 2.32 -6.30 -12.14
C ILE A 25 2.81 -5.35 -11.04
N GLY A 26 2.06 -4.27 -10.77
CA GLY A 26 2.41 -3.33 -9.71
C GLY A 26 2.52 -4.02 -8.35
N VAL A 27 1.55 -4.87 -7.99
CA VAL A 27 1.58 -5.61 -6.72
C VAL A 27 2.70 -6.65 -6.70
N LEU A 28 2.92 -7.40 -7.78
CA LEU A 28 4.03 -8.37 -7.83
C LEU A 28 5.40 -7.69 -7.66
N ILE A 29 5.59 -6.50 -8.22
CA ILE A 29 6.81 -5.70 -8.01
C ILE A 29 6.89 -5.22 -6.56
N LEU A 30 5.75 -4.93 -5.91
CA LEU A 30 5.70 -4.47 -4.51
C LEU A 30 6.05 -5.58 -3.52
N THR A 31 5.70 -6.84 -3.80
CA THR A 31 5.82 -7.94 -2.82
C THR A 31 7.19 -8.14 -2.17
N PRO A 32 8.37 -7.91 -2.83
CA PRO A 32 9.67 -8.04 -2.19
C PRO A 32 10.08 -6.84 -1.33
N ASP A 33 9.28 -5.75 -1.29
CA ASP A 33 9.62 -4.53 -0.57
C ASP A 33 9.94 -4.77 0.91
N THR A 34 9.09 -5.51 1.62
CA THR A 34 9.29 -5.84 3.05
C THR A 34 10.54 -6.69 3.30
N MET A 35 10.88 -7.58 2.37
CA MET A 35 12.13 -8.33 2.40
C MET A 35 13.34 -7.40 2.29
N VAL A 36 13.32 -6.47 1.33
CA VAL A 36 14.42 -5.52 1.12
C VAL A 36 14.55 -4.57 2.32
N MET A 37 13.43 -4.16 2.93
CA MET A 37 13.43 -3.42 4.19
C MET A 37 14.20 -4.15 5.29
N ARG A 38 13.92 -5.45 5.48
CA ARG A 38 14.63 -6.29 6.47
C ARG A 38 16.11 -6.43 6.14
N LEU A 39 16.44 -6.70 4.88
CA LEU A 39 17.82 -6.87 4.42
C LEU A 39 18.66 -5.59 4.50
N SER A 40 18.03 -4.42 4.58
CA SER A 40 18.74 -3.16 4.73
C SER A 40 19.44 -3.02 6.07
N ASN A 41 18.97 -3.72 7.11
CA ASN A 41 19.42 -3.62 8.49
C ASN A 41 19.47 -2.17 9.03
N LEU A 42 18.68 -1.27 8.43
CA LEU A 42 18.56 0.11 8.91
C LEU A 42 17.60 0.19 10.08
N ASP A 43 17.90 1.09 11.00
CA ASP A 43 16.96 1.52 12.02
C ASP A 43 15.74 2.20 11.39
N ARG A 44 14.65 2.32 12.15
CA ARG A 44 13.35 2.84 11.70
C ARG A 44 13.43 4.20 11.02
N TRP A 45 14.24 5.12 11.53
CA TRP A 45 14.30 6.49 11.03
C TRP A 45 15.11 6.63 9.74
N PRO A 46 16.37 6.13 9.62
CA PRO A 46 17.09 6.13 8.35
C PRO A 46 16.37 5.36 7.26
N LEU A 47 15.73 4.23 7.60
CA LEU A 47 14.93 3.46 6.64
C LEU A 47 13.78 4.30 6.08
N MET A 48 13.02 4.98 6.95
CA MET A 48 11.95 5.90 6.54
C MET A 48 12.50 7.05 5.69
N GLY A 49 13.67 7.59 6.07
CA GLY A 49 14.36 8.65 5.33
C GLY A 49 14.63 8.25 3.89
N TRP A 50 15.36 7.17 3.68
CA TRP A 50 15.71 6.69 2.35
C TRP A 50 14.50 6.30 1.51
N ARG A 51 13.57 5.53 2.08
CA ARG A 51 12.34 5.12 1.38
C ARG A 51 11.53 6.32 0.92
N GLY A 52 11.26 7.26 1.85
CA GLY A 52 10.40 8.40 1.57
C GLY A 52 11.01 9.37 0.56
N VAL A 53 12.29 9.73 0.74
CA VAL A 53 12.95 10.69 -0.15
C VAL A 53 13.14 10.11 -1.55
N LEU A 54 13.67 8.90 -1.68
CA LEU A 54 13.92 8.32 -3.00
C LEU A 54 12.62 8.00 -3.74
N MET A 55 11.63 7.41 -3.08
CA MET A 55 10.31 7.18 -3.68
C MET A 55 9.69 8.49 -4.15
N GLY A 56 9.68 9.51 -3.27
CA GLY A 56 9.07 10.78 -3.59
C GLY A 56 9.74 11.50 -4.76
N LEU A 57 11.09 11.58 -4.75
CA LEU A 57 11.84 12.18 -5.86
C LEU A 57 11.64 11.42 -7.17
N THR A 58 11.73 10.08 -7.14
CA THR A 58 11.56 9.25 -8.33
C THR A 58 10.15 9.39 -8.91
N LEU A 59 9.10 9.38 -8.07
CA LEU A 59 7.72 9.59 -8.53
C LEU A 59 7.52 10.97 -9.12
N LEU A 60 8.11 12.04 -8.53
CA LEU A 60 8.01 13.40 -9.09
C LEU A 60 8.73 13.50 -10.44
N ILE A 61 9.92 12.90 -10.57
CA ILE A 61 10.65 12.87 -11.83
C ILE A 61 9.84 12.13 -12.89
N LEU A 62 9.37 10.92 -12.58
CA LEU A 62 8.55 10.13 -13.52
C LEU A 62 7.28 10.88 -13.91
N TRP A 63 6.55 11.46 -12.94
CA TRP A 63 5.37 12.24 -13.21
C TRP A 63 5.68 13.44 -14.12
N SER A 64 6.78 14.17 -13.88
CA SER A 64 7.16 15.34 -14.70
C SER A 64 7.55 14.96 -16.13
N LEU A 65 8.17 13.80 -16.33
CA LEU A 65 8.60 13.30 -17.64
C LEU A 65 7.44 12.76 -18.48
N PHE A 66 6.48 12.09 -17.86
CA PHE A 66 5.36 11.45 -18.57
C PHE A 66 4.10 12.32 -18.66
N GLN A 67 4.10 13.49 -18.04
CA GLN A 67 2.96 14.40 -18.07
C GLN A 67 2.87 15.14 -19.42
N SER A 68 1.81 14.85 -20.16
CA SER A 68 1.41 15.58 -21.39
C SER A 68 0.31 16.57 -21.06
N SER A 69 0.53 17.86 -21.42
CA SER A 69 -0.42 18.99 -21.46
C SER A 69 -1.25 19.35 -20.18
N ASN A 70 -1.52 20.66 -19.95
CA ASN A 70 -2.26 21.24 -18.81
C ASN A 70 -1.60 21.09 -17.41
N LYS A 71 -0.28 21.32 -17.33
CA LYS A 71 0.46 21.26 -16.03
C LYS A 71 -0.14 22.16 -14.95
N GLU A 72 -0.56 23.39 -15.26
CA GLU A 72 -1.05 24.36 -14.27
C GLU A 72 -2.32 23.88 -13.56
N LYS A 73 -3.32 23.38 -14.30
CA LYS A 73 -4.57 22.88 -13.70
C LYS A 73 -4.34 21.65 -12.82
N LYS A 74 -3.40 20.80 -13.19
CA LYS A 74 -3.03 19.60 -12.45
C LYS A 74 -2.25 19.92 -11.16
N ILE A 75 -1.33 20.88 -11.22
CA ILE A 75 -0.62 21.38 -10.03
C ILE A 75 -1.59 22.06 -9.06
N SER A 76 -2.54 22.86 -9.56
CA SER A 76 -3.57 23.50 -8.74
C SER A 76 -4.40 22.48 -7.93
N SER A 77 -4.66 21.28 -8.49
CA SER A 77 -5.42 20.26 -7.78
C SER A 77 -4.70 19.71 -6.54
N ILE A 78 -3.37 19.75 -6.51
CA ILE A 78 -2.55 19.29 -5.38
C ILE A 78 -2.67 20.24 -4.18
N TYR A 79 -2.77 21.54 -4.43
CA TYR A 79 -2.92 22.56 -3.38
C TYR A 79 -4.36 22.71 -2.88
N SER A 80 -5.31 21.97 -3.46
CA SER A 80 -6.67 21.92 -2.93
C SER A 80 -6.71 21.19 -1.57
N TRP A 81 -7.75 21.44 -0.76
CA TRP A 81 -7.89 20.71 0.52
C TRP A 81 -7.92 19.20 0.33
N GLN A 82 -8.46 18.72 -0.79
CA GLN A 82 -8.47 17.30 -1.16
C GLN A 82 -7.06 16.77 -1.42
N GLY A 83 -6.24 17.56 -2.13
CA GLY A 83 -4.84 17.26 -2.36
C GLY A 83 -4.04 17.17 -1.06
N VAL A 84 -4.23 18.13 -0.16
CA VAL A 84 -3.58 18.14 1.16
C VAL A 84 -3.96 16.90 1.98
N VAL A 85 -5.25 16.50 1.99
CA VAL A 85 -5.69 15.28 2.68
C VAL A 85 -4.99 14.04 2.11
N VAL A 86 -4.86 13.94 0.79
CA VAL A 86 -4.17 12.79 0.15
C VAL A 86 -2.68 12.81 0.44
N ILE A 87 -2.01 13.97 0.42
CA ILE A 87 -0.60 14.12 0.83
C ILE A 87 -0.39 13.62 2.25
N LEU A 88 -1.23 14.08 3.19
CA LEU A 88 -1.16 13.65 4.59
C LEU A 88 -1.43 12.14 4.74
N ALA A 89 -2.41 11.61 4.01
CA ALA A 89 -2.74 10.20 4.04
C ALA A 89 -1.55 9.33 3.57
N PHE A 90 -0.87 9.70 2.49
CA PHE A 90 0.34 9.02 2.02
C PHE A 90 1.53 9.22 2.95
N GLY A 91 1.71 10.42 3.53
CA GLY A 91 2.75 10.68 4.53
C GLY A 91 2.57 9.80 5.77
N ILE A 92 1.37 9.78 6.34
CA ILE A 92 1.03 8.93 7.49
C ILE A 92 1.22 7.45 7.14
N ASN A 93 0.75 7.00 5.97
CA ASN A 93 0.97 5.65 5.49
C ASN A 93 2.46 5.28 5.44
N SER A 94 3.30 6.14 4.87
CA SER A 94 4.75 5.90 4.75
C SER A 94 5.41 5.76 6.13
N VAL A 95 5.04 6.63 7.08
CA VAL A 95 5.53 6.59 8.46
C VAL A 95 5.07 5.32 9.16
N THR A 96 3.76 5.06 9.19
CA THR A 96 3.19 3.95 9.98
C THR A 96 3.55 2.59 9.40
N PHE A 97 3.63 2.45 8.08
CA PHE A 97 4.10 1.21 7.47
C PHE A 97 5.54 0.89 7.88
N THR A 98 6.45 1.86 7.78
CA THR A 98 7.86 1.66 8.15
C THR A 98 8.00 1.34 9.64
N LEU A 99 7.29 2.07 10.52
CA LEU A 99 7.29 1.79 11.95
C LEU A 99 6.71 0.41 12.26
N GLY A 100 5.61 0.02 11.61
CA GLY A 100 4.99 -1.29 11.80
C GLY A 100 5.93 -2.44 11.45
N ILE A 101 6.57 -2.38 10.28
CA ILE A 101 7.53 -3.40 9.84
C ILE A 101 8.73 -3.48 10.78
N GLN A 102 9.17 -2.39 11.38
CA GLN A 102 10.28 -2.37 12.34
C GLN A 102 9.87 -2.80 13.76
N GLU A 103 8.58 -2.78 14.06
CA GLU A 103 8.06 -3.10 15.40
C GLU A 103 7.81 -4.59 15.60
N THR A 104 7.33 -5.31 14.58
CA THR A 104 6.90 -6.71 14.72
C THR A 104 7.09 -7.51 13.44
N SER A 105 6.56 -8.75 13.42
CA SER A 105 6.64 -9.61 12.24
C SER A 105 5.91 -8.98 11.03
N VAL A 106 6.48 -9.20 9.85
CA VAL A 106 5.89 -8.73 8.58
C VAL A 106 4.48 -9.27 8.39
N MET A 107 4.22 -10.51 8.83
CA MET A 107 2.90 -11.13 8.74
C MET A 107 1.83 -10.35 9.50
N VAL A 108 2.11 -9.88 10.72
CA VAL A 108 1.19 -9.07 11.54
C VAL A 108 0.84 -7.77 10.81
N VAL A 109 1.85 -7.06 10.33
CA VAL A 109 1.64 -5.76 9.69
C VAL A 109 0.87 -5.90 8.38
N LEU A 110 1.27 -6.83 7.50
CA LEU A 110 0.60 -7.03 6.22
C LEU A 110 -0.83 -7.58 6.38
N THR A 111 -1.09 -8.40 7.42
CA THR A 111 -2.47 -8.81 7.75
C THR A 111 -3.32 -7.61 8.15
N ALA A 112 -2.79 -6.70 8.95
CA ALA A 112 -3.49 -5.48 9.32
C ALA A 112 -3.69 -4.55 8.10
N VAL A 113 -2.71 -4.42 7.22
CA VAL A 113 -2.82 -3.65 5.96
C VAL A 113 -3.87 -4.26 5.02
N ALA A 114 -4.02 -5.58 4.99
CA ALA A 114 -5.04 -6.26 4.19
C ALA A 114 -6.49 -5.90 4.58
N THR A 115 -6.71 -5.25 5.73
CA THR A 115 -8.02 -4.68 6.10
C THR A 115 -8.36 -3.39 5.34
N MET A 116 -7.50 -2.90 4.46
CA MET A 116 -7.73 -1.71 3.63
C MET A 116 -9.11 -1.66 2.95
N PRO A 117 -9.66 -2.75 2.36
CA PRO A 117 -11.01 -2.73 1.79
C PRO A 117 -12.12 -2.41 2.80
N VAL A 118 -11.92 -2.79 4.07
CA VAL A 118 -12.82 -2.47 5.18
C VAL A 118 -12.86 -0.96 5.42
N PHE A 119 -11.69 -0.32 5.49
CA PHE A 119 -11.60 1.14 5.61
C PHE A 119 -12.10 1.85 4.36
N ALA A 120 -11.87 1.30 3.17
CA ALA A 120 -12.40 1.85 1.93
C ALA A 120 -13.95 1.83 1.92
N ALA A 121 -14.58 0.75 2.39
CA ALA A 121 -16.02 0.67 2.57
C ALA A 121 -16.52 1.73 3.57
N PHE A 122 -15.84 1.89 4.71
CA PHE A 122 -16.15 2.93 5.70
C PHE A 122 -16.10 4.34 5.10
N PHE A 123 -14.99 4.71 4.43
CA PHE A 123 -14.87 6.02 3.80
C PHE A 123 -15.87 6.23 2.64
N SER A 124 -16.24 5.17 1.91
CA SER A 124 -17.27 5.27 0.86
C SER A 124 -18.65 5.65 1.44
N VAL A 125 -19.01 5.15 2.63
CA VAL A 125 -20.24 5.56 3.32
C VAL A 125 -20.21 7.06 3.63
N PHE A 126 -19.15 7.55 4.24
CA PHE A 126 -19.06 8.95 4.68
C PHE A 126 -18.82 9.93 3.53
N LEU A 127 -17.92 9.62 2.62
CA LEU A 127 -17.51 10.54 1.54
C LEU A 127 -18.42 10.46 0.33
N MET A 128 -18.92 9.26 -0.02
CA MET A 128 -19.70 9.02 -1.24
C MET A 128 -21.18 8.76 -0.94
N LYS A 129 -21.56 8.63 0.35
CA LYS A 129 -22.92 8.28 0.80
C LYS A 129 -23.43 6.94 0.25
N GLU A 130 -22.50 6.01 -0.04
CA GLU A 130 -22.82 4.67 -0.47
C GLU A 130 -23.22 3.83 0.75
N SER A 131 -24.43 3.22 0.76
CA SER A 131 -24.85 2.37 1.87
C SER A 131 -24.12 1.04 1.86
N GLN A 132 -23.63 0.61 3.02
CA GLN A 132 -23.09 -0.74 3.21
C GLN A 132 -24.19 -1.64 3.77
N GLY A 133 -24.50 -2.72 3.04
CA GLY A 133 -25.43 -3.74 3.55
C GLY A 133 -24.87 -4.54 4.71
N LEU A 134 -25.73 -5.33 5.36
CA LEU A 134 -25.34 -6.23 6.47
C LEU A 134 -24.11 -7.09 6.16
N ALA A 135 -23.98 -7.52 4.91
CA ALA A 135 -22.80 -8.29 4.48
C ALA A 135 -21.49 -7.51 4.56
N GLY A 136 -21.51 -6.19 4.28
CA GLY A 136 -20.33 -5.35 4.45
C GLY A 136 -19.90 -5.28 5.91
N TRP A 137 -20.85 -5.06 6.82
CA TRP A 137 -20.58 -5.06 8.26
C TRP A 137 -20.09 -6.41 8.79
N ALA A 138 -20.67 -7.53 8.32
CA ALA A 138 -20.18 -8.86 8.66
C ALA A 138 -18.73 -9.07 8.20
N THR A 139 -18.39 -8.64 6.99
CA THR A 139 -17.00 -8.70 6.49
C THR A 139 -16.03 -7.94 7.40
N ILE A 140 -16.41 -6.74 7.85
CA ILE A 140 -15.61 -5.94 8.77
C ILE A 140 -15.32 -6.72 10.06
N ILE A 141 -16.35 -7.29 10.68
CA ILE A 141 -16.23 -8.04 11.93
C ILE A 141 -15.31 -9.26 11.74
N PHE A 142 -15.56 -10.08 10.72
CA PHE A 142 -14.75 -11.29 10.49
C PHE A 142 -13.31 -10.98 10.09
N ALA A 143 -13.07 -9.93 9.31
CA ALA A 143 -11.71 -9.49 9.00
C ALA A 143 -10.96 -9.06 10.26
N MET A 144 -11.61 -8.29 11.15
CA MET A 144 -11.00 -7.87 12.41
C MET A 144 -10.74 -9.05 13.35
N VAL A 145 -11.62 -10.08 13.38
CA VAL A 145 -11.34 -11.33 14.11
C VAL A 145 -10.08 -12.01 13.58
N GLY A 146 -9.91 -12.09 12.26
CA GLY A 146 -8.69 -12.67 11.68
C GLY A 146 -7.43 -11.87 12.04
N VAL A 147 -7.49 -10.53 12.04
CA VAL A 147 -6.37 -9.69 12.53
C VAL A 147 -6.06 -9.98 13.99
N VAL A 148 -7.08 -10.06 14.86
CA VAL A 148 -6.89 -10.37 16.30
C VAL A 148 -6.20 -11.73 16.47
N ILE A 149 -6.57 -12.77 15.70
CA ILE A 149 -5.92 -14.09 15.73
C ILE A 149 -4.42 -13.96 15.37
N VAL A 150 -4.09 -13.22 14.30
CA VAL A 150 -2.69 -13.02 13.88
C VAL A 150 -1.90 -12.24 14.94
N VAL A 151 -2.49 -11.20 15.50
CA VAL A 151 -1.84 -10.35 16.52
C VAL A 151 -1.61 -11.12 17.83
N SER A 152 -2.58 -11.93 18.26
CA SER A 152 -2.48 -12.69 19.50
C SER A 152 -1.33 -13.70 19.50
N ASP A 153 -0.95 -14.17 18.32
CA ASP A 153 0.14 -15.16 18.15
C ASP A 153 1.39 -14.54 17.48
N GLY A 154 1.39 -13.23 17.24
CA GLY A 154 2.44 -12.52 16.53
C GLY A 154 3.81 -12.61 17.17
N ASN A 155 3.87 -12.69 18.50
CA ASN A 155 5.12 -12.84 19.26
C ASN A 155 5.73 -14.26 19.14
N ASN A 156 5.00 -15.24 18.63
CA ASN A 156 5.47 -16.60 18.38
C ASN A 156 6.11 -16.78 17.00
N ALA A 157 6.13 -15.76 16.16
CA ALA A 157 6.89 -15.78 14.91
C ALA A 157 8.39 -15.84 15.22
N ILE A 158 9.14 -16.63 14.43
CA ILE A 158 10.58 -16.81 14.61
C ILE A 158 11.32 -15.76 13.78
N GLY A 159 12.37 -15.14 14.35
CA GLY A 159 13.26 -14.23 13.61
C GLY A 159 12.71 -12.82 13.35
N HIS A 160 11.60 -12.43 14.02
CA HIS A 160 11.07 -11.07 13.96
C HIS A 160 11.70 -10.14 14.99
N PRO A 161 11.58 -8.80 14.86
CA PRO A 161 12.01 -7.84 15.89
C PRO A 161 11.30 -8.06 17.23
N GLU A 162 12.03 -7.85 18.31
CA GLU A 162 11.48 -7.89 19.67
C GLU A 162 10.68 -6.62 19.96
N GLY A 163 9.44 -6.59 19.50
CA GLY A 163 8.52 -5.47 19.70
C GLY A 163 7.09 -5.94 19.94
N SER A 164 6.15 -4.99 19.93
CA SER A 164 4.76 -5.25 20.22
C SER A 164 3.98 -5.61 18.96
N SER A 165 3.45 -6.83 18.89
CA SER A 165 2.55 -7.26 17.79
C SER A 165 1.28 -6.38 17.74
N LEU A 166 0.76 -5.96 18.89
CA LEU A 166 -0.39 -5.05 18.94
C LEU A 166 -0.04 -3.70 18.33
N LEU A 167 1.10 -3.12 18.69
CA LEU A 167 1.54 -1.83 18.17
C LEU A 167 1.79 -1.91 16.66
N GLY A 168 2.43 -2.97 16.17
CA GLY A 168 2.63 -3.21 14.75
C GLY A 168 1.31 -3.37 13.98
N ALA A 169 0.32 -4.04 14.55
CA ALA A 169 -1.02 -4.14 13.96
C ALA A 169 -1.75 -2.80 13.93
N ILE A 170 -1.62 -1.97 14.98
CA ILE A 170 -2.18 -0.60 14.99
C ILE A 170 -1.56 0.22 13.87
N TYR A 171 -0.23 0.19 13.71
CA TYR A 171 0.45 0.85 12.59
C TYR A 171 -0.04 0.34 11.23
N GLY A 172 -0.22 -0.97 11.08
CA GLY A 172 -0.77 -1.58 9.87
C GLY A 172 -2.22 -1.11 9.58
N CYS A 173 -3.09 -1.02 10.59
CA CYS A 173 -4.44 -0.49 10.44
C CYS A 173 -4.45 1.00 10.07
N ILE A 174 -3.57 1.82 10.64
CA ILE A 174 -3.43 3.24 10.27
C ILE A 174 -2.96 3.34 8.82
N THR A 175 -1.98 2.52 8.42
CA THR A 175 -1.52 2.40 7.02
C THR A 175 -2.67 2.06 6.08
N ALA A 176 -3.46 1.02 6.41
CA ALA A 176 -4.64 0.61 5.64
C ALA A 176 -5.67 1.72 5.51
N SER A 177 -5.94 2.42 6.61
CA SER A 177 -6.87 3.56 6.66
C SER A 177 -6.37 4.73 5.79
N GLY A 178 -5.09 5.08 5.86
CA GLY A 178 -4.48 6.13 5.05
C GLY A 178 -4.58 5.84 3.54
N LEU A 179 -4.22 4.62 3.11
CA LEU A 179 -4.34 4.19 1.71
C LEU A 179 -5.80 4.18 1.25
N ALA A 180 -6.71 3.64 2.07
CA ALA A 180 -8.13 3.59 1.78
C ALA A 180 -8.72 5.00 1.60
N LEU A 181 -8.35 5.95 2.47
CA LEU A 181 -8.75 7.35 2.36
C LEU A 181 -8.22 7.97 1.07
N ALA A 182 -6.92 7.83 0.78
CA ALA A 182 -6.30 8.37 -0.42
C ALA A 182 -6.97 7.86 -1.70
N PHE A 183 -7.24 6.56 -1.81
CA PHE A 183 -7.89 5.97 -2.99
C PHE A 183 -9.38 6.32 -3.08
N THR A 184 -10.09 6.45 -1.95
CA THR A 184 -11.49 6.91 -1.95
C THR A 184 -11.58 8.38 -2.40
N MET A 185 -10.67 9.23 -1.94
CA MET A 185 -10.55 10.62 -2.38
C MET A 185 -10.25 10.72 -3.88
N ALA A 186 -9.29 9.93 -4.38
CA ALA A 186 -8.97 9.87 -5.81
C ALA A 186 -10.16 9.39 -6.67
N ARG A 187 -10.97 8.45 -6.16
CA ARG A 187 -12.20 7.99 -6.84
C ARG A 187 -13.28 9.08 -6.86
N LYS A 188 -13.46 9.80 -5.76
CA LYS A 188 -14.44 10.88 -5.64
C LYS A 188 -14.06 12.10 -6.49
N TYR A 189 -12.78 12.49 -6.45
CA TYR A 189 -12.25 13.67 -7.12
C TYR A 189 -11.32 13.26 -8.27
N ARG A 190 -11.90 12.97 -9.43
CA ARG A 190 -11.16 12.46 -10.61
C ARG A 190 -10.13 13.42 -11.19
N GLU A 191 -10.27 14.72 -10.87
CA GLU A 191 -9.31 15.77 -11.28
C GLU A 191 -8.04 15.76 -10.39
N LEU A 192 -8.06 15.02 -9.28
CA LEU A 192 -6.95 14.96 -8.35
C LEU A 192 -5.81 14.11 -8.90
N GLU A 193 -4.63 14.68 -8.95
CA GLU A 193 -3.40 13.97 -9.34
C GLU A 193 -2.83 13.23 -8.13
N ILE A 194 -3.11 11.92 -8.04
CA ILE A 194 -2.72 11.08 -6.89
C ILE A 194 -1.21 10.83 -6.83
N ILE A 195 -0.53 10.71 -8.00
CA ILE A 195 0.92 10.39 -8.06
C ILE A 195 1.77 11.49 -7.41
N PRO A 196 1.65 12.78 -7.80
CA PRO A 196 2.43 13.82 -7.14
C PRO A 196 2.01 14.06 -5.69
N ALA A 197 0.75 13.81 -5.31
CA ALA A 197 0.33 13.86 -3.92
C ALA A 197 1.00 12.75 -3.07
N ALA A 198 1.06 11.52 -3.59
CA ALA A 198 1.79 10.43 -2.98
C ALA A 198 3.29 10.73 -2.86
N ALA A 199 3.88 11.30 -3.91
CA ALA A 199 5.28 11.69 -3.93
C ALA A 199 5.61 12.73 -2.86
N ILE A 200 4.80 13.78 -2.73
CA ILE A 200 4.99 14.83 -1.71
C ILE A 200 4.81 14.24 -0.30
N GLY A 201 3.77 13.41 -0.08
CA GLY A 201 3.57 12.74 1.20
C GLY A 201 4.74 11.85 1.60
N SER A 202 5.28 11.07 0.65
CA SER A 202 6.48 10.25 0.87
C SER A 202 7.72 11.10 1.13
N LEU A 203 7.93 12.20 0.41
CA LEU A 203 9.04 13.14 0.65
C LEU A 203 8.98 13.72 2.07
N LEU A 204 7.81 14.17 2.51
CA LEU A 204 7.64 14.73 3.85
C LEU A 204 7.96 13.70 4.93
N SER A 205 7.49 12.45 4.77
CA SER A 205 7.83 11.36 5.70
C SER A 205 9.32 11.04 5.67
N GLY A 206 9.95 11.05 4.50
CA GLY A 206 11.37 10.79 4.35
C GLY A 206 12.25 11.90 4.98
N ILE A 207 11.90 13.18 4.78
CA ILE A 207 12.58 14.30 5.44
C ILE A 207 12.44 14.17 6.96
N PHE A 208 11.24 13.86 7.45
CA PHE A 208 10.99 13.61 8.87
C PHE A 208 11.85 12.46 9.42
N GLY A 209 11.98 11.38 8.65
CA GLY A 209 12.84 10.25 8.99
C GLY A 209 14.30 10.66 9.11
N PHE A 210 14.84 11.44 8.18
CA PHE A 210 16.23 11.90 8.27
C PHE A 210 16.48 12.88 9.42
N ILE A 211 15.52 13.76 9.74
CA ILE A 211 15.63 14.69 10.88
C ILE A 211 15.75 13.90 12.19
N LEU A 212 15.07 12.75 12.33
CA LEU A 212 15.09 11.92 13.52
C LEU A 212 16.23 10.89 13.52
N SER A 213 16.98 10.76 12.41
CA SER A 213 18.08 9.81 12.30
C SER A 213 19.33 10.30 13.02
N ALA A 214 20.05 9.38 13.67
CA ALA A 214 21.41 9.67 14.13
C ALA A 214 22.35 9.70 12.90
N GLU A 215 23.27 10.65 12.85
CA GLU A 215 24.19 10.85 11.70
C GLU A 215 24.93 9.57 11.28
N ASN A 216 25.39 8.79 12.25
CA ASN A 216 26.16 7.57 12.01
C ASN A 216 25.32 6.39 11.50
N SER A 217 23.97 6.48 11.52
CA SER A 217 23.07 5.40 11.11
C SER A 217 22.54 5.51 9.68
N ILE A 218 22.75 6.66 9.03
CA ILE A 218 22.13 6.98 7.74
C ILE A 218 22.73 6.13 6.60
N PHE A 219 24.04 5.86 6.62
CA PHE A 219 24.77 5.21 5.53
C PHE A 219 25.25 3.78 5.88
N THR A 220 24.61 3.10 6.81
CA THR A 220 25.01 1.75 7.23
C THR A 220 24.47 0.64 6.32
N ALA A 221 23.46 0.90 5.52
CA ALA A 221 22.84 -0.11 4.66
C ALA A 221 23.62 -0.35 3.37
N PRO A 222 23.50 -1.56 2.80
CA PRO A 222 23.95 -1.83 1.44
C PRO A 222 23.20 -0.95 0.44
N ILE A 223 23.92 -0.25 -0.42
CA ILE A 223 23.34 0.71 -1.39
C ILE A 223 22.25 0.07 -2.26
N TRP A 224 22.43 -1.20 -2.65
CA TRP A 224 21.46 -1.90 -3.47
C TRP A 224 20.08 -2.02 -2.81
N THR A 225 19.98 -2.16 -1.47
CA THR A 225 18.70 -2.21 -0.75
C THR A 225 17.99 -0.86 -0.81
N ILE A 226 18.73 0.22 -0.60
CA ILE A 226 18.22 1.59 -0.65
C ILE A 226 17.68 1.91 -2.05
N VAL A 227 18.49 1.63 -3.09
CA VAL A 227 18.12 1.91 -4.48
C VAL A 227 16.96 1.03 -4.94
N SER A 228 16.99 -0.27 -4.62
CA SER A 228 15.93 -1.18 -5.06
C SER A 228 14.57 -0.80 -4.47
N MET A 229 14.46 -0.51 -3.17
CA MET A 229 13.18 -0.12 -2.58
C MET A 229 12.75 1.30 -2.97
N GLY A 230 13.67 2.29 -2.92
CA GLY A 230 13.31 3.70 -3.10
C GLY A 230 13.20 4.15 -4.55
N VAL A 231 13.92 3.54 -5.49
CA VAL A 231 13.95 3.96 -6.90
C VAL A 231 13.21 2.98 -7.82
N LEU A 232 13.21 1.68 -7.51
CA LEU A 232 12.60 0.67 -8.38
C LEU A 232 11.27 0.16 -7.84
N ILE A 233 11.27 -0.51 -6.68
CA ILE A 233 10.10 -1.22 -6.15
C ILE A 233 8.94 -0.25 -5.90
N LEU A 234 9.13 0.72 -5.01
CA LEU A 234 8.04 1.61 -4.60
C LEU A 234 7.53 2.52 -5.73
N PRO A 235 8.38 3.27 -6.47
CA PRO A 235 7.85 4.18 -7.48
C PRO A 235 7.17 3.45 -8.63
N VAL A 236 7.72 2.31 -9.09
CA VAL A 236 7.14 1.54 -10.19
C VAL A 236 5.83 0.89 -9.76
N SER A 237 5.80 0.22 -8.61
CA SER A 237 4.60 -0.44 -8.09
C SER A 237 3.48 0.56 -7.81
N PHE A 238 3.75 1.63 -7.04
CA PHE A 238 2.75 2.65 -6.73
C PHE A 238 2.31 3.43 -7.97
N GLY A 239 3.19 3.68 -8.92
CA GLY A 239 2.83 4.26 -10.21
C GLY A 239 1.82 3.40 -10.97
N LEU A 240 2.07 2.10 -11.11
CA LEU A 240 1.18 1.15 -11.78
C LEU A 240 -0.15 0.95 -11.04
N ILE A 241 -0.10 0.75 -9.71
CA ILE A 241 -1.28 0.56 -8.86
C ILE A 241 -2.17 1.81 -8.88
N SER A 242 -1.60 3.01 -8.86
CA SER A 242 -2.36 4.27 -8.89
C SER A 242 -3.04 4.54 -10.22
N ILE A 243 -2.52 4.01 -11.33
CA ILE A 243 -3.12 4.13 -12.66
C ILE A 243 -4.22 3.08 -12.88
N ALA A 244 -4.10 1.90 -12.29
CA ALA A 244 -5.00 0.77 -12.49
C ALA A 244 -6.50 1.11 -12.27
N PRO A 245 -6.92 1.87 -11.24
CA PRO A 245 -8.33 2.23 -11.00
C PRO A 245 -8.96 3.10 -12.10
N ARG A 246 -8.17 3.68 -13.00
CA ARG A 246 -8.69 4.40 -14.17
C ARG A 246 -9.31 3.45 -15.20
N TYR A 247 -8.92 2.18 -15.21
CA TYR A 247 -9.33 1.16 -16.19
C TYR A 247 -10.16 0.04 -15.58
N THR A 248 -10.03 -0.25 -14.28
CA THR A 248 -10.76 -1.30 -13.57
C THR A 248 -11.41 -0.79 -12.30
N THR A 249 -12.20 -1.63 -11.61
CA THR A 249 -12.84 -1.22 -10.35
C THR A 249 -11.84 -1.23 -9.18
N SER A 250 -12.00 -0.30 -8.25
CA SER A 250 -11.18 -0.25 -7.03
C SER A 250 -11.23 -1.56 -6.24
N ALA A 251 -12.38 -2.27 -6.28
CA ALA A 251 -12.56 -3.57 -5.64
C ALA A 251 -11.63 -4.64 -6.24
N ILE A 252 -11.46 -4.69 -7.57
CA ILE A 252 -10.51 -5.63 -8.20
C ILE A 252 -9.08 -5.28 -7.84
N VAL A 253 -8.72 -3.99 -7.84
CA VAL A 253 -7.38 -3.55 -7.42
C VAL A 253 -7.11 -3.98 -5.97
N SER A 254 -8.07 -3.77 -5.06
CA SER A 254 -7.95 -4.20 -3.65
C SER A 254 -7.79 -5.72 -3.51
N LEU A 255 -8.50 -6.52 -4.33
CA LEU A 255 -8.29 -7.99 -4.36
C LEU A 255 -6.86 -8.35 -4.76
N ILE A 256 -6.35 -7.71 -5.80
CA ILE A 256 -5.00 -7.96 -6.29
C ILE A 256 -3.97 -7.56 -5.23
N MET A 257 -4.20 -6.48 -4.48
CA MET A 257 -3.34 -6.06 -3.38
C MET A 257 -3.26 -7.08 -2.23
N LEU A 258 -4.26 -7.96 -2.06
CA LEU A 258 -4.16 -9.05 -1.07
C LEU A 258 -3.03 -10.04 -1.37
N LEU A 259 -2.52 -10.09 -2.61
CA LEU A 259 -1.35 -10.91 -2.96
C LEU A 259 -0.11 -10.50 -2.17
N GLU A 260 0.05 -9.22 -1.86
CA GLU A 260 1.16 -8.72 -1.05
C GLU A 260 1.16 -9.35 0.35
N MET A 261 -0.02 -9.52 0.96
CA MET A 261 -0.17 -10.15 2.27
C MET A 261 0.31 -11.61 2.28
N VAL A 262 0.16 -12.32 1.17
CA VAL A 262 0.58 -13.72 1.06
C VAL A 262 2.06 -13.81 0.67
N ILE A 263 2.44 -13.08 -0.38
CA ILE A 263 3.76 -13.22 -1.01
C ILE A 263 4.82 -12.45 -0.20
N GLY A 264 4.48 -11.32 0.44
CA GLY A 264 5.41 -10.53 1.25
C GLY A 264 6.07 -11.33 2.38
N PRO A 265 5.30 -11.94 3.31
CA PRO A 265 5.88 -12.79 4.35
C PRO A 265 6.67 -13.98 3.81
N PHE A 266 6.28 -14.54 2.66
CA PHE A 266 7.00 -15.63 2.01
C PHE A 266 8.42 -15.21 1.57
N TRP A 267 8.57 -14.03 0.98
CA TRP A 267 9.88 -13.47 0.65
C TRP A 267 10.77 -13.28 1.89
N VAL A 268 10.19 -12.74 2.96
CA VAL A 268 10.92 -12.50 4.21
C VAL A 268 11.32 -13.81 4.88
N TRP A 269 10.44 -14.82 4.85
CA TRP A 269 10.75 -16.15 5.36
C TRP A 269 11.94 -16.78 4.62
N ILE A 270 11.96 -16.74 3.28
CA ILE A 270 13.06 -17.32 2.50
C ILE A 270 14.37 -16.55 2.71
N ALA A 271 14.32 -15.22 2.77
CA ALA A 271 15.52 -14.40 2.78
C ALA A 271 16.20 -14.31 4.14
N ILE A 272 15.44 -14.24 5.23
CA ILE A 272 15.96 -14.01 6.58
C ILE A 272 15.46 -14.99 7.64
N GLY A 273 14.63 -15.95 7.26
CA GLY A 273 14.12 -16.98 8.18
C GLY A 273 13.01 -16.51 9.13
N GLU A 274 12.39 -15.34 8.92
CA GLU A 274 11.24 -14.87 9.70
C GLU A 274 10.02 -15.74 9.37
N LYS A 275 9.78 -16.76 10.20
CA LYS A 275 8.76 -17.77 9.96
C LYS A 275 7.49 -17.46 10.75
N PRO A 276 6.34 -17.25 10.07
CA PRO A 276 5.06 -17.12 10.75
C PRO A 276 4.64 -18.42 11.44
N SER A 277 3.93 -18.32 12.56
CA SER A 277 3.31 -19.47 13.22
C SER A 277 2.13 -20.00 12.43
N THR A 278 1.72 -21.25 12.71
CA THR A 278 0.55 -21.85 12.08
C THR A 278 -0.73 -21.07 12.38
N THR A 279 -0.89 -20.56 13.59
CA THR A 279 -2.04 -19.73 14.00
C THR A 279 -2.11 -18.43 13.20
N MET A 280 -0.96 -17.76 12.98
CA MET A 280 -0.88 -16.57 12.16
C MET A 280 -1.30 -16.85 10.71
N ILE A 281 -0.87 -17.97 10.15
CA ILE A 281 -1.26 -18.38 8.77
C ILE A 281 -2.77 -18.60 8.69
N LEU A 282 -3.38 -19.26 9.69
CA LEU A 282 -4.83 -19.48 9.74
C LEU A 282 -5.61 -18.17 9.87
N GLY A 283 -5.17 -17.26 10.75
CA GLY A 283 -5.78 -15.92 10.90
C GLY A 283 -5.70 -15.09 9.62
N ALA A 284 -4.55 -15.09 8.96
CA ALA A 284 -4.35 -14.42 7.68
C ALA A 284 -5.22 -15.02 6.56
N PHE A 285 -5.33 -16.34 6.50
CA PHE A 285 -6.21 -17.03 5.55
C PHE A 285 -7.68 -16.65 5.78
N LEU A 286 -8.13 -16.53 7.03
CA LEU A 286 -9.47 -16.04 7.36
C LEU A 286 -9.70 -14.62 6.80
N VAL A 287 -8.77 -13.68 7.03
CA VAL A 287 -8.87 -12.29 6.51
C VAL A 287 -9.01 -12.31 5.00
N ILE A 288 -8.12 -13.01 4.30
CA ILE A 288 -8.13 -13.09 2.83
C ILE A 288 -9.47 -13.66 2.34
N THR A 289 -9.92 -14.77 2.93
CA THR A 289 -11.14 -15.47 2.51
C THR A 289 -12.36 -14.57 2.67
N VAL A 290 -12.50 -13.92 3.81
CA VAL A 290 -13.65 -13.04 4.11
C VAL A 290 -13.67 -11.84 3.15
N ILE A 291 -12.53 -11.19 2.91
CA ILE A 291 -12.43 -10.05 2.02
C ILE A 291 -12.66 -10.48 0.55
N PHE A 292 -12.11 -11.60 0.13
CA PHE A 292 -12.30 -12.17 -1.20
C PHE A 292 -13.79 -12.41 -1.51
N PHE A 293 -14.50 -13.10 -0.61
CA PHE A 293 -15.94 -13.34 -0.77
C PHE A 293 -16.75 -12.04 -0.78
N HIS A 294 -16.41 -11.07 0.06
CA HIS A 294 -17.08 -9.78 0.09
C HIS A 294 -16.94 -9.04 -1.25
N ILE A 295 -15.73 -8.99 -1.80
CA ILE A 295 -15.49 -8.25 -3.04
C ILE A 295 -16.16 -8.96 -4.23
N ILE A 296 -16.09 -10.30 -4.31
CA ILE A 296 -16.80 -11.06 -5.35
C ILE A 296 -18.30 -10.78 -5.27
N ARG A 297 -18.91 -10.91 -4.08
CA ARG A 297 -20.33 -10.64 -3.90
C ARG A 297 -20.70 -9.24 -4.35
N THR A 298 -19.96 -8.22 -3.95
CA THR A 298 -20.22 -6.82 -4.32
C THR A 298 -20.14 -6.61 -5.83
N GLN A 299 -19.24 -7.32 -6.53
CA GLN A 299 -19.11 -7.26 -7.98
C GLN A 299 -20.31 -7.90 -8.71
N PHE A 300 -20.89 -8.97 -8.16
CA PHE A 300 -22.06 -9.62 -8.76
C PHE A 300 -23.34 -8.80 -8.57
N TYR A 301 -23.55 -8.18 -7.40
CA TYR A 301 -24.74 -7.35 -7.12
C TYR A 301 -24.76 -6.01 -7.87
N LEU A 302 -23.60 -5.48 -8.32
CA LEU A 302 -23.53 -4.26 -9.14
C LEU A 302 -23.74 -4.51 -10.63
N LYS A 303 -24.04 -5.76 -11.05
CA LYS A 303 -24.35 -6.14 -12.44
C LYS A 303 -25.86 -6.28 -12.71
N GLU A 304 -26.68 -6.28 -11.67
CA GLU A 304 -28.16 -6.17 -11.76
C GLU A 304 -28.59 -4.70 -11.57
#